data_cb611f89d6cfde4b3c2254ebbfadec0d
#
_entry.id   cb611f89d6cfde4b3c2254ebbfadec0d
#
_cell.length_a   1.000
_cell.length_b   1.000
_cell.length_c   1.000
_cell.angle_alpha   90.00
_cell.angle_beta   90.00
_cell.angle_gamma   90.00
#
_symmetry.space_group_name_H-M   'P 1'
#
loop_
_entity.id
_entity.type
_entity.pdbx_description
1 polymer ?
#
loop_
_entity_poly.entity_id
_entity_poly.type
_entity_poly.pdbx_seq_one_letter_code
_entity_poly.pdbx_strand_id
1 'polypeptide(L)'
;MKAIIFDMDGVLINTEPLHFKCWKILMEEDGINLTYDIYKPCIGSTREYLIQLLEESFGKLKRDPDELLKKMQQKKKEIVERDGFPFLSGVKEAVSKLKEAGYILAVASSSPTDVIEETLNVLDVRDCFQSITSGREV
;
A
#
# COMPACT_ATOMS: atom_id res chain seq x y z
N MET A 1 11.79 -4.93 29.13
CA MET A 1 12.00 -4.51 27.72
C MET A 1 10.68 -4.60 26.98
N LYS A 2 10.30 -3.56 26.28
CA LYS A 2 9.03 -3.51 25.54
C LYS A 2 9.31 -3.45 24.05
N ALA A 3 8.50 -4.15 23.26
CA ALA A 3 8.59 -4.18 21.82
C ALA A 3 7.26 -3.76 21.19
N ILE A 4 7.32 -3.11 20.06
CA ILE A 4 6.15 -2.70 19.28
C ILE A 4 6.32 -3.21 17.85
N ILE A 5 5.31 -3.89 17.35
CA ILE A 5 5.26 -4.34 15.97
C ILE A 5 4.29 -3.47 15.21
N PHE A 6 4.77 -2.80 14.17
CA PHE A 6 3.96 -1.93 13.32
C PHE A 6 3.52 -2.66 12.07
N ASP A 7 2.26 -2.47 11.69
CA ASP A 7 1.83 -2.72 10.33
C ASP A 7 2.33 -1.54 9.46
N MET A 8 2.46 -1.75 8.17
CA MET A 8 2.92 -0.70 7.26
C MET A 8 1.76 0.05 6.61
N ASP A 9 0.89 -0.66 5.89
CA ASP A 9 -0.21 -0.04 5.16
C ASP A 9 -1.32 0.44 6.12
N GLY A 10 -1.66 1.71 6.04
CA GLY A 10 -2.67 2.33 6.89
C GLY A 10 -2.15 2.73 8.28
N VAL A 11 -0.90 2.40 8.61
CA VAL A 11 -0.28 2.75 9.89
C VAL A 11 0.93 3.65 9.69
N LEU A 12 1.89 3.24 8.87
CA LEU A 12 3.06 4.04 8.54
C LEU A 12 2.85 4.87 7.28
N ILE A 13 2.14 4.31 6.29
CA ILE A 13 1.82 4.97 5.03
C ILE A 13 0.33 4.86 4.74
N ASN A 14 -0.21 5.85 4.03
CA ASN A 14 -1.62 5.89 3.64
C ASN A 14 -1.75 5.54 2.16
N THR A 15 -1.68 4.26 1.83
CA THR A 15 -1.70 3.78 0.44
C THR A 15 -3.10 3.65 -0.16
N GLU A 16 -4.15 3.65 0.66
CA GLU A 16 -5.52 3.45 0.17
C GLU A 16 -5.95 4.48 -0.89
N PRO A 17 -5.80 5.80 -0.66
CA PRO A 17 -6.14 6.78 -1.69
C PRO A 17 -5.29 6.63 -2.96
N LEU A 18 -4.04 6.21 -2.82
CA LEU A 18 -3.15 5.97 -3.95
C LEU A 18 -3.63 4.78 -4.79
N HIS A 19 -3.97 3.67 -4.14
CA HIS A 19 -4.50 2.49 -4.82
C HIS A 19 -5.79 2.81 -5.58
N PHE A 20 -6.73 3.50 -4.92
CA PHE A 20 -7.97 3.92 -5.57
C PHE A 20 -7.70 4.80 -6.80
N LYS A 21 -6.80 5.78 -6.67
CA LYS A 21 -6.44 6.66 -7.76
C LYS A 21 -5.89 5.89 -8.96
N CYS A 22 -5.01 4.92 -8.71
CA CYS A 22 -4.44 4.09 -9.76
C CYS A 22 -5.51 3.27 -10.49
N TRP A 23 -6.39 2.61 -9.74
CA TRP A 23 -7.47 1.81 -10.32
C TRP A 23 -8.47 2.68 -11.08
N LYS A 24 -8.78 3.86 -10.56
CA LYS A 24 -9.68 4.80 -11.24
C LYS A 24 -9.14 5.21 -12.59
N ILE A 25 -7.86 5.56 -12.67
CA ILE A 25 -7.21 5.94 -13.92
C ILE A 25 -7.24 4.78 -14.92
N LEU A 26 -6.89 3.58 -14.49
CA LEU A 26 -6.89 2.41 -15.36
C LEU A 26 -8.28 2.06 -15.89
N MET A 27 -9.29 2.16 -15.05
CA MET A 27 -10.66 1.88 -15.46
C MET A 27 -11.17 2.94 -16.42
N GLU A 28 -10.81 4.21 -16.24
CA GLU A 28 -11.16 5.29 -17.17
C GLU A 28 -10.58 5.06 -18.55
N GLU A 29 -9.39 4.46 -18.66
CA GLU A 29 -8.80 4.08 -19.95
C GLU A 29 -9.68 3.10 -20.73
N ASP A 30 -10.45 2.27 -20.05
CA ASP A 30 -11.39 1.32 -20.63
C ASP A 30 -12.82 1.84 -20.70
N GLY A 31 -13.03 3.12 -20.43
CA GLY A 31 -14.35 3.75 -20.47
C GLY A 31 -15.21 3.45 -19.25
N ILE A 32 -14.60 2.96 -18.16
CA ILE A 32 -15.30 2.61 -16.93
C ILE A 32 -15.11 3.71 -15.90
N ASN A 33 -16.22 4.23 -15.37
CA ASN A 33 -16.18 5.23 -14.30
C ASN A 33 -16.22 4.55 -12.92
N LEU A 34 -15.05 4.25 -12.37
CA LEU A 34 -14.92 3.67 -11.05
C LEU A 34 -15.08 4.76 -9.99
N THR A 35 -16.13 4.69 -9.19
CA THR A 35 -16.36 5.62 -8.09
C THR A 35 -15.82 5.03 -6.79
N TYR A 36 -15.57 5.90 -5.82
CA TYR A 36 -15.10 5.46 -4.50
C TYR A 36 -16.12 4.55 -3.81
N ASP A 37 -17.42 4.82 -3.96
CA ASP A 37 -18.47 3.99 -3.37
C ASP A 37 -18.44 2.55 -3.89
N ILE A 38 -18.13 2.36 -5.18
CA ILE A 38 -17.97 1.04 -5.79
C ILE A 38 -16.69 0.37 -5.29
N TYR A 39 -15.61 1.12 -5.18
CA TYR A 39 -14.29 0.61 -4.78
C TYR A 39 -14.20 0.29 -3.28
N LYS A 40 -14.90 1.05 -2.44
CA LYS A 40 -14.79 1.00 -0.99
C LYS A 40 -14.86 -0.43 -0.38
N PRO A 41 -15.74 -1.34 -0.83
CA PRO A 41 -15.78 -2.70 -0.29
C PRO A 41 -14.49 -3.50 -0.52
N CYS A 42 -13.65 -3.08 -1.44
CA CYS A 42 -12.38 -3.76 -1.76
C CYS A 42 -11.24 -3.39 -0.80
N ILE A 43 -11.42 -2.36 0.00
CA ILE A 43 -10.38 -1.90 0.93
C ILE A 43 -10.10 -3.00 1.95
N GLY A 44 -8.82 -3.40 2.03
CA GLY A 44 -8.41 -4.50 2.91
C GLY A 44 -8.72 -5.90 2.41
N SER A 45 -9.29 -6.02 1.21
CA SER A 45 -9.61 -7.31 0.60
C SER A 45 -8.50 -7.78 -0.35
N THR A 46 -8.74 -8.95 -0.97
CA THR A 46 -7.81 -9.51 -1.95
C THR A 46 -8.02 -8.89 -3.32
N ARG A 47 -7.02 -9.05 -4.16
CA ARG A 47 -7.03 -8.67 -5.56
C ARG A 47 -8.13 -9.38 -6.35
N GLU A 48 -8.31 -10.66 -6.07
CA GLU A 48 -9.34 -11.49 -6.69
C GLU A 48 -10.75 -10.93 -6.40
N TYR A 49 -10.97 -10.47 -5.18
CA TYR A 49 -12.23 -9.84 -4.81
C TYR A 49 -12.45 -8.53 -5.58
N LEU A 50 -11.41 -7.72 -5.74
CA LEU A 50 -11.51 -6.48 -6.52
C LEU A 50 -11.90 -6.76 -7.97
N ILE A 51 -11.26 -7.71 -8.61
CA ILE A 51 -11.58 -8.08 -10.00
C ILE A 51 -13.02 -8.58 -10.10
N GLN A 52 -13.42 -9.45 -9.19
CA GLN A 52 -14.81 -9.95 -9.13
C GLN A 52 -15.81 -8.81 -9.01
N LEU A 53 -15.57 -7.87 -8.10
CA LEU A 53 -16.45 -6.73 -7.89
C LEU A 53 -16.54 -5.85 -9.13
N LEU A 54 -15.43 -5.59 -9.81
CA LEU A 54 -15.40 -4.81 -11.04
C LEU A 54 -16.22 -5.50 -12.14
N GLU A 55 -16.09 -6.82 -12.29
CA GLU A 55 -16.85 -7.56 -13.27
C GLU A 55 -18.34 -7.61 -12.95
N GLU A 56 -18.71 -7.75 -11.68
CA GLU A 56 -20.11 -7.69 -11.24
C GLU A 56 -20.73 -6.32 -11.50
N SER A 57 -19.94 -5.24 -11.32
CA SER A 57 -20.43 -3.87 -11.47
C SER A 57 -20.47 -3.38 -12.92
N PHE A 58 -19.52 -3.80 -13.75
CA PHE A 58 -19.31 -3.25 -15.09
C PHE A 58 -19.29 -4.29 -16.21
N GLY A 59 -19.44 -5.56 -15.89
CA GLY A 59 -19.31 -6.65 -16.84
C GLY A 59 -17.87 -7.11 -17.01
N LYS A 60 -17.64 -8.06 -17.92
CA LYS A 60 -16.31 -8.63 -18.14
C LYS A 60 -15.29 -7.55 -18.51
N LEU A 61 -14.14 -7.58 -17.86
CA LEU A 61 -13.07 -6.63 -18.09
C LEU A 61 -12.47 -6.83 -19.50
N LYS A 62 -12.11 -5.73 -20.14
CA LYS A 62 -11.54 -5.74 -21.50
C LYS A 62 -10.11 -6.25 -21.52
N ARG A 63 -9.40 -6.12 -20.40
CA ARG A 63 -8.00 -6.52 -20.25
C ARG A 63 -7.88 -7.67 -19.27
N ASP A 64 -6.84 -8.50 -19.47
CA ASP A 64 -6.51 -9.58 -18.56
C ASP A 64 -6.19 -9.04 -17.16
N PRO A 65 -6.70 -9.65 -16.07
CA PRO A 65 -6.40 -9.21 -14.70
C PRO A 65 -4.90 -9.10 -14.38
N ASP A 66 -4.07 -10.02 -14.88
CA ASP A 66 -2.62 -9.95 -14.66
C ASP A 66 -1.99 -8.74 -15.34
N GLU A 67 -2.47 -8.41 -16.54
CA GLU A 67 -2.03 -7.21 -17.26
C GLU A 67 -2.45 -5.94 -16.51
N LEU A 68 -3.67 -5.89 -16.01
CA LEU A 68 -4.18 -4.76 -15.22
C LEU A 68 -3.33 -4.54 -13.97
N LEU A 69 -2.90 -5.61 -13.34
CA LEU A 69 -2.05 -5.50 -12.15
C LEU A 69 -0.68 -4.94 -12.44
N LYS A 70 -0.06 -5.40 -13.52
CA LYS A 70 1.22 -4.85 -13.95
C LYS A 70 1.10 -3.36 -14.24
N LYS A 71 0.04 -2.96 -14.90
CA LYS A 71 -0.24 -1.55 -15.20
C LYS A 71 -0.52 -0.75 -13.94
N MET A 72 -1.23 -1.33 -12.98
CA MET A 72 -1.50 -0.68 -11.69
C MET A 72 -0.20 -0.44 -10.93
N GLN A 73 0.69 -1.42 -10.86
CA GLN A 73 1.99 -1.25 -10.21
C GLN A 73 2.84 -0.20 -10.90
N GLN A 74 2.83 -0.18 -12.23
CA GLN A 74 3.53 0.83 -13.00
C GLN A 74 2.97 2.24 -12.74
N LYS A 75 1.65 2.38 -12.74
CA LYS A 75 0.97 3.65 -12.47
C LYS A 75 1.26 4.14 -11.06
N LYS A 76 1.24 3.25 -10.09
CA LYS A 76 1.58 3.53 -8.70
C LYS A 76 3.01 4.09 -8.61
N LYS A 77 3.95 3.42 -9.28
CA LYS A 77 5.34 3.86 -9.31
C LYS A 77 5.49 5.25 -9.91
N GLU A 78 4.81 5.52 -11.03
CA GLU A 78 4.83 6.83 -11.68
C GLU A 78 4.30 7.93 -10.75
N ILE A 79 3.20 7.67 -10.06
CA ILE A 79 2.59 8.64 -9.14
C ILE A 79 3.51 8.89 -7.95
N VAL A 80 4.10 7.84 -7.38
CA VAL A 80 5.04 7.96 -6.25
C VAL A 80 6.28 8.75 -6.66
N GLU A 81 6.82 8.50 -7.85
CA GLU A 81 7.98 9.25 -8.36
C GLU A 81 7.66 10.73 -8.58
N ARG A 82 6.44 11.05 -9.01
CA ARG A 82 6.00 12.41 -9.25
C ARG A 82 5.62 13.16 -7.96
N ASP A 83 4.82 12.53 -7.10
CA ASP A 83 4.18 13.17 -5.95
C ASP A 83 4.74 12.75 -4.59
N GLY A 84 5.63 11.75 -4.56
CA GLY A 84 6.17 11.18 -3.32
C GLY A 84 5.25 10.13 -2.69
N PHE A 85 5.75 9.44 -1.66
CA PHE A 85 4.96 8.46 -0.92
C PHE A 85 3.90 9.14 -0.05
N PRO A 86 2.70 8.56 0.06
CA PRO A 86 1.63 9.09 0.89
C PRO A 86 1.86 8.75 2.38
N PHE A 87 2.71 9.50 3.05
CA PHE A 87 2.99 9.28 4.46
C PHE A 87 1.88 9.79 5.36
N LEU A 88 1.65 9.07 6.47
CA LEU A 88 0.79 9.58 7.53
C LEU A 88 1.56 10.61 8.36
N SER A 89 0.88 11.71 8.70
CA SER A 89 1.47 12.79 9.48
C SER A 89 1.94 12.30 10.85
N GLY A 90 3.12 12.74 11.27
CA GLY A 90 3.67 12.44 12.59
C GLY A 90 4.32 11.07 12.76
N VAL A 91 4.32 10.23 11.73
CA VAL A 91 4.89 8.86 11.81
C VAL A 91 6.37 8.89 12.14
N LYS A 92 7.17 9.68 11.42
CA LYS A 92 8.61 9.74 11.65
C LYS A 92 8.94 10.19 13.08
N GLU A 93 8.25 11.19 13.56
CA GLU A 93 8.43 11.71 14.92
C GLU A 93 8.03 10.69 15.98
N ALA A 94 6.90 10.02 15.79
CA ALA A 94 6.41 8.99 16.71
C ALA A 94 7.38 7.82 16.80
N VAL A 95 7.84 7.32 15.65
CA VAL A 95 8.80 6.21 15.58
C VAL A 95 10.11 6.59 16.28
N SER A 96 10.63 7.79 16.01
CA SER A 96 11.87 8.27 16.62
C SER A 96 11.76 8.39 18.14
N LYS A 97 10.64 8.93 18.63
CA LYS A 97 10.39 9.06 20.06
C LYS A 97 10.27 7.72 20.78
N LEU A 98 9.62 6.75 20.15
CA LEU A 98 9.51 5.40 20.71
C LEU A 98 10.88 4.73 20.82
N LYS A 99 11.71 4.88 19.79
CA LYS A 99 13.06 4.34 19.84
C LYS A 99 13.90 5.00 20.95
N GLU A 100 13.85 6.30 21.06
CA GLU A 100 14.54 7.05 22.13
C GLU A 100 14.06 6.63 23.51
N ALA A 101 12.80 6.25 23.65
CA ALA A 101 12.23 5.79 24.91
C ALA A 101 12.63 4.33 25.26
N GLY A 102 13.43 3.68 24.41
CA GLY A 102 13.95 2.34 24.67
C GLY A 102 13.11 1.19 24.15
N TYR A 103 12.08 1.47 23.33
CA TYR A 103 11.29 0.41 22.72
C TYR A 103 12.05 -0.24 21.57
N ILE A 104 11.90 -1.56 21.47
CA ILE A 104 12.36 -2.30 20.28
C ILE A 104 11.24 -2.23 19.24
N LEU A 105 11.55 -1.76 18.05
CA LEU A 105 10.57 -1.58 17.00
C LEU A 105 10.76 -2.60 15.88
N ALA A 106 9.66 -3.13 15.36
CA ALA A 106 9.64 -4.07 14.23
C ALA A 106 8.49 -3.72 13.30
N VAL A 107 8.62 -4.10 12.03
CA VAL A 107 7.55 -3.99 11.03
C VAL A 107 7.16 -5.38 10.57
N ALA A 108 5.86 -5.64 10.51
CA ALA A 108 5.29 -6.83 9.88
C ALA A 108 4.27 -6.37 8.83
N SER A 109 4.44 -6.80 7.59
CA SER A 109 3.60 -6.38 6.48
C SER A 109 3.39 -7.53 5.50
N SER A 110 2.27 -7.52 4.78
CA SER A 110 2.01 -8.46 3.70
C SER A 110 2.78 -8.11 2.41
N SER A 111 3.42 -6.95 2.35
CA SER A 111 4.23 -6.54 1.20
C SER A 111 5.54 -7.35 1.12
N PRO A 112 6.16 -7.42 -0.07
CA PRO A 112 7.50 -8.02 -0.18
C PRO A 112 8.54 -7.25 0.63
N THR A 113 9.59 -7.96 1.08
CA THR A 113 10.65 -7.38 1.92
C THR A 113 11.33 -6.16 1.27
N ASP A 114 11.63 -6.23 -0.02
CA ASP A 114 12.25 -5.13 -0.74
C ASP A 114 11.37 -3.87 -0.75
N VAL A 115 10.05 -4.03 -0.86
CA VAL A 115 9.10 -2.93 -0.81
C VAL A 115 9.05 -2.31 0.60
N ILE A 116 9.07 -3.14 1.64
CA ILE A 116 9.10 -2.68 3.03
C ILE A 116 10.37 -1.86 3.27
N GLU A 117 11.52 -2.40 2.88
CA GLU A 117 12.82 -1.74 3.02
C GLU A 117 12.84 -0.38 2.32
N GLU A 118 12.42 -0.35 1.06
CA GLU A 118 12.36 0.88 0.27
C GLU A 118 11.46 1.93 0.93
N THR A 119 10.28 1.53 1.39
CA THR A 119 9.34 2.43 2.04
C THR A 119 9.92 3.04 3.31
N LEU A 120 10.53 2.22 4.16
CA LEU A 120 11.15 2.70 5.40
C LEU A 120 12.36 3.60 5.14
N ASN A 121 13.12 3.34 4.09
CA ASN A 121 14.25 4.19 3.70
C ASN A 121 13.77 5.56 3.18
N VAL A 122 12.72 5.59 2.37
CA VAL A 122 12.15 6.84 1.88
C VAL A 122 11.60 7.68 3.03
N LEU A 123 10.95 7.03 4.01
CA LEU A 123 10.44 7.68 5.22
C LEU A 123 11.57 8.08 6.20
N ASP A 124 12.78 7.59 5.96
CA ASP A 124 13.97 7.83 6.80
C ASP A 124 13.81 7.31 8.23
N VAL A 125 13.17 6.14 8.38
CA VAL A 125 12.97 5.49 9.67
C VAL A 125 13.51 4.05 9.70
N ARG A 126 14.16 3.59 8.61
CA ARG A 126 14.63 2.19 8.53
C ARG A 126 15.49 1.79 9.73
N ASP A 127 16.41 2.66 10.14
CA ASP A 127 17.35 2.40 11.22
C ASP A 127 16.66 2.33 12.60
N CYS A 128 15.43 2.79 12.69
CA CYS A 128 14.65 2.71 13.94
C CYS A 128 14.10 1.31 14.19
N PHE A 129 14.01 0.47 13.16
CA PHE A 129 13.43 -0.87 13.26
C PHE A 129 14.50 -1.94 13.35
N GLN A 130 14.39 -2.77 14.36
CA GLN A 130 15.34 -3.87 14.60
C GLN A 130 15.08 -5.04 13.66
N SER A 131 13.83 -5.29 13.28
CA SER A 131 13.48 -6.36 12.36
C SER A 131 12.33 -5.98 11.43
N ILE A 132 12.34 -6.64 10.28
CA ILE A 132 11.30 -6.51 9.25
C ILE A 132 10.85 -7.92 8.87
N THR A 133 9.54 -8.16 8.87
CA THR A 133 8.96 -9.43 8.47
C THR A 133 7.93 -9.23 7.38
N SER A 134 8.11 -9.94 6.27
CA SER A 134 7.14 -9.97 5.17
C SER A 134 6.24 -11.18 5.32
N GLY A 135 4.93 -10.98 5.18
CA GLY A 135 3.98 -12.09 5.16
C GLY A 135 4.17 -13.03 3.98
N ARG A 136 4.92 -12.62 2.96
CA ARG A 136 5.25 -13.48 1.82
C ARG A 136 6.38 -14.46 2.09
N GLU A 137 7.10 -14.27 3.17
CA GLU A 137 8.24 -15.11 3.56
C GLU A 137 7.91 -16.08 4.69
N VAL A 138 6.68 -16.06 5.14
CA VAL A 138 6.22 -16.91 6.26
C VAL A 138 5.50 -18.15 5.74
#